data_02be9dbd5c3e01c43ae42f4a0af1445f
#
_entry.id   02be9dbd5c3e01c43ae42f4a0af1445f
#
_cell.length_a   1.000
_cell.length_b   1.000
_cell.length_c   1.000
_cell.angle_alpha   90.00
_cell.angle_beta   90.00
_cell.angle_gamma   90.00
#
_symmetry.space_group_name_H-M   'P 1'
#
loop_
_entity.id
_entity.type
_entity.pdbx_description
1 polymer ?
#
loop_
_entity_poly.entity_id
_entity_poly.type
_entity_poly.pdbx_seq_one_letter_code
_entity_poly.pdbx_strand_id
1 'polypeptide(L)'
;CNGDGINNADMILTLNYFGIDTSYTRKFEQEIRAAHPDSVIIKDATHSLLSDDVYDDTYDYVFASIRKWSGLSGGVILKSSPDIEPLTRLNMDYEKTVHEAMSAKKEYIRDGKGSKERFLSLYNKAEEMLDSDPAGYGISKNAKEQFRYFDLDRVAGSRKSNCQILADNQDIWRMKGIEPVCADLSEGDIPLFFPVIFRSKDHRDKGVGKEGAEGAGQALP
;
A
#
# COMPACT_ATOMS: atom_id res chain seq x y z
N CYS A 1 18.22 -8.21 5.64
CA CYS A 1 17.93 -8.70 7.02
C CYS A 1 18.60 -10.04 7.16
N ASN A 2 19.48 -10.21 8.16
CA ASN A 2 20.02 -11.51 8.49
C ASN A 2 18.95 -12.24 9.31
N GLY A 3 18.62 -13.48 8.92
CA GLY A 3 17.60 -14.31 9.61
C GLY A 3 17.90 -14.72 11.04
N ASP A 4 18.95 -14.17 11.66
CA ASP A 4 19.48 -14.56 12.97
C ASP A 4 18.56 -14.24 14.18
N GLY A 5 17.42 -13.55 13.96
CA GLY A 5 16.48 -13.16 15.03
C GLY A 5 15.15 -13.92 15.04
N ILE A 6 14.91 -14.84 14.08
CA ILE A 6 13.60 -15.51 13.92
C ILE A 6 13.54 -16.86 14.68
N ASN A 7 14.62 -17.27 15.34
CA ASN A 7 14.68 -18.56 16.03
C ASN A 7 13.56 -18.70 17.09
N ASN A 8 12.71 -19.72 16.94
CA ASN A 8 11.58 -20.05 17.79
C ASN A 8 10.40 -19.05 17.78
N ALA A 9 10.15 -18.38 16.66
CA ALA A 9 8.96 -17.55 16.53
C ALA A 9 7.72 -18.41 16.23
N ASP A 10 6.66 -18.28 17.02
CA ASP A 10 5.37 -18.92 16.75
C ASP A 10 4.66 -18.26 15.57
N MET A 11 4.91 -16.97 15.34
CA MET A 11 4.31 -16.17 14.28
C MET A 11 5.34 -15.25 13.65
N ILE A 12 5.31 -15.16 12.32
CA ILE A 12 6.19 -14.31 11.52
C ILE A 12 5.34 -13.41 10.62
N LEU A 13 5.53 -12.10 10.77
CA LEU A 13 4.90 -11.12 9.88
C LEU A 13 5.89 -10.66 8.82
N THR A 14 5.51 -10.78 7.55
CA THR A 14 6.30 -10.32 6.42
C THR A 14 5.62 -9.18 5.68
N LEU A 15 6.41 -8.32 5.05
CA LEU A 15 5.94 -7.16 4.30
C LEU A 15 6.87 -6.88 3.13
N ASN A 16 6.33 -6.77 1.93
CA ASN A 16 7.08 -6.25 0.78
C ASN A 16 6.86 -4.74 0.67
N TYR A 17 7.89 -3.97 1.07
CA TYR A 17 7.83 -2.51 0.99
C TYR A 17 7.84 -2.04 -0.46
N PHE A 18 6.98 -1.07 -0.77
CA PHE A 18 6.85 -0.36 -2.05
C PHE A 18 6.24 -1.19 -3.20
N GLY A 19 6.15 -2.52 -3.10
CA GLY A 19 5.69 -3.40 -4.18
C GLY A 19 6.71 -3.56 -5.31
N ILE A 20 8.00 -3.56 -4.96
CA ILE A 20 9.15 -3.78 -5.84
C ILE A 20 10.00 -4.94 -5.31
N ASP A 21 10.88 -5.50 -6.15
CA ASP A 21 11.70 -6.68 -5.84
C ASP A 21 10.89 -7.87 -5.30
N THR A 22 9.70 -8.07 -5.86
CA THR A 22 8.75 -9.08 -5.37
C THR A 22 9.31 -10.49 -5.49
N SER A 23 10.06 -10.79 -6.54
CA SER A 23 10.70 -12.09 -6.73
C SER A 23 11.77 -12.40 -5.67
N TYR A 24 12.57 -11.40 -5.29
CA TYR A 24 13.58 -11.54 -4.23
C TYR A 24 12.91 -11.71 -2.85
N THR A 25 11.91 -10.90 -2.56
CA THR A 25 11.15 -10.99 -1.32
C THR A 25 10.49 -12.34 -1.18
N ARG A 26 9.84 -12.83 -2.24
CA ARG A 26 9.20 -14.14 -2.29
C ARG A 26 10.18 -15.28 -2.00
N LYS A 27 11.35 -15.27 -2.64
CA LYS A 27 12.39 -16.28 -2.39
C LYS A 27 12.84 -16.27 -0.93
N PHE A 28 13.08 -15.10 -0.36
CA PHE A 28 13.46 -14.98 1.04
C PHE A 28 12.36 -15.50 1.98
N GLU A 29 11.09 -15.22 1.70
CA GLU A 29 9.94 -15.69 2.48
C GLU A 29 9.76 -17.21 2.37
N GLN A 30 10.04 -17.81 1.20
CA GLN A 30 10.08 -19.27 1.03
C GLN A 30 11.22 -19.92 1.84
N GLU A 31 12.38 -19.28 1.91
CA GLU A 31 13.49 -19.72 2.78
C GLU A 31 13.10 -19.67 4.26
N ILE A 32 12.36 -18.61 4.68
CA ILE A 32 11.79 -18.52 6.03
C ILE A 32 10.82 -19.67 6.29
N ARG A 33 9.89 -19.97 5.38
CA ARG A 33 8.95 -21.08 5.52
C ARG A 33 9.68 -22.42 5.66
N ALA A 34 10.72 -22.65 4.85
CA ALA A 34 11.50 -23.87 4.91
C ALA A 34 12.26 -24.03 6.24
N ALA A 35 12.74 -22.93 6.80
CA ALA A 35 13.43 -22.92 8.10
C ALA A 35 12.48 -23.01 9.31
N HIS A 36 11.24 -22.55 9.16
CA HIS A 36 10.23 -22.46 10.22
C HIS A 36 8.89 -23.06 9.78
N PRO A 37 8.84 -24.39 9.54
CA PRO A 37 7.66 -25.05 8.97
C PRO A 37 6.42 -24.97 9.87
N ASP A 38 6.62 -24.91 11.18
CA ASP A 38 5.53 -24.89 12.18
C ASP A 38 5.07 -23.48 12.57
N SER A 39 5.77 -22.44 12.11
CA SER A 39 5.39 -21.04 12.40
C SER A 39 4.22 -20.59 11.53
N VAL A 40 3.34 -19.78 12.10
CA VAL A 40 2.30 -19.08 11.33
C VAL A 40 2.94 -17.92 10.57
N ILE A 41 2.89 -17.93 9.24
CA ILE A 41 3.42 -16.83 8.42
C ILE A 41 2.26 -15.97 7.90
N ILE A 42 2.30 -14.70 8.26
CA ILE A 42 1.31 -13.69 7.86
C ILE A 42 1.99 -12.70 6.92
N LYS A 43 1.41 -12.48 5.73
CA LYS A 43 1.89 -11.45 4.81
C LYS A 43 1.00 -10.22 4.85
N ASP A 44 1.58 -9.07 5.13
CA ASP A 44 0.97 -7.77 4.80
C ASP A 44 1.31 -7.40 3.35
N ALA A 45 0.36 -7.63 2.48
CA ALA A 45 0.47 -7.32 1.05
C ALA A 45 0.01 -5.89 0.71
N THR A 46 -0.11 -4.99 1.70
CA THR A 46 -0.63 -3.63 1.46
C THR A 46 0.13 -2.88 0.39
N HIS A 47 1.44 -3.06 0.29
CA HIS A 47 2.26 -2.37 -0.71
C HIS A 47 2.47 -3.19 -2.00
N SER A 48 2.16 -4.49 -1.98
CA SER A 48 2.31 -5.40 -3.12
C SER A 48 1.00 -6.07 -3.56
N LEU A 49 -0.16 -5.52 -3.17
CA LEU A 49 -1.48 -6.12 -3.39
C LEU A 49 -1.73 -6.63 -4.82
N LEU A 50 -1.19 -5.95 -5.81
CA LEU A 50 -1.38 -6.27 -7.22
C LEU A 50 -0.16 -6.96 -7.84
N SER A 51 0.89 -7.23 -7.07
CA SER A 51 2.08 -7.94 -7.50
C SER A 51 1.91 -9.46 -7.40
N ASP A 52 2.71 -10.20 -8.13
CA ASP A 52 2.58 -11.67 -8.25
C ASP A 52 2.97 -12.44 -6.98
N ASP A 53 3.68 -11.81 -6.03
CA ASP A 53 4.15 -12.44 -4.79
C ASP A 53 3.06 -12.67 -3.73
N VAL A 54 1.84 -12.22 -3.99
CA VAL A 54 0.74 -12.23 -3.01
C VAL A 54 0.09 -13.61 -2.89
N TYR A 55 0.15 -14.43 -3.96
CA TYR A 55 -0.55 -15.71 -4.05
C TYR A 55 0.44 -16.88 -4.04
N ASP A 56 0.88 -17.28 -2.83
CA ASP A 56 1.85 -18.35 -2.64
C ASP A 56 1.44 -19.22 -1.42
N ASP A 57 1.81 -20.50 -1.44
CA ASP A 57 1.59 -21.42 -0.32
C ASP A 57 2.54 -21.21 0.86
N THR A 58 3.46 -20.26 0.73
CA THR A 58 4.37 -19.84 1.78
C THR A 58 3.62 -19.26 3.00
N TYR A 59 2.47 -18.61 2.77
CA TYR A 59 1.74 -17.87 3.80
C TYR A 59 0.51 -18.63 4.28
N ASP A 60 0.24 -18.56 5.60
CA ASP A 60 -1.02 -19.02 6.18
C ASP A 60 -2.10 -17.94 6.06
N TYR A 61 -1.71 -16.67 6.21
CA TYR A 61 -2.62 -15.54 6.06
C TYR A 61 -1.98 -14.47 5.17
N VAL A 62 -2.82 -13.88 4.32
CA VAL A 62 -2.45 -12.72 3.49
C VAL A 62 -3.53 -11.67 3.61
N PHE A 63 -3.17 -10.46 3.95
CA PHE A 63 -4.10 -9.34 4.00
C PHE A 63 -3.52 -8.08 3.34
N ALA A 64 -4.37 -7.15 2.98
CA ALA A 64 -3.97 -5.86 2.45
C ALA A 64 -4.95 -4.74 2.80
N SER A 65 -4.45 -3.51 2.93
CA SER A 65 -5.28 -2.31 3.00
C SER A 65 -5.57 -1.77 1.62
N ILE A 66 -6.81 -1.93 1.16
CA ILE A 66 -7.22 -1.50 -0.18
C ILE A 66 -7.24 0.03 -0.33
N ARG A 67 -7.32 0.78 0.78
CA ARG A 67 -7.29 2.26 0.79
C ARG A 67 -6.04 2.86 0.15
N LYS A 68 -4.94 2.12 0.13
CA LYS A 68 -3.69 2.56 -0.51
C LYS A 68 -3.75 2.51 -2.03
N TRP A 69 -4.61 1.67 -2.58
CA TRP A 69 -4.72 1.41 -4.02
C TRP A 69 -5.93 2.08 -4.67
N SER A 70 -6.95 2.36 -3.88
CA SER A 70 -8.25 2.82 -4.38
C SER A 70 -8.87 3.88 -3.49
N GLY A 71 -9.97 4.49 -3.98
CA GLY A 71 -10.87 5.32 -3.20
C GLY A 71 -11.87 4.52 -2.35
N LEU A 72 -11.62 3.24 -2.09
CA LEU A 72 -12.50 2.39 -1.30
C LEU A 72 -12.04 2.32 0.14
N SER A 73 -12.98 2.26 1.07
CA SER A 73 -12.69 2.03 2.49
C SER A 73 -12.46 0.53 2.75
N GLY A 74 -11.56 0.23 3.68
CA GLY A 74 -11.41 -1.11 4.21
C GLY A 74 -10.11 -1.82 3.83
N GLY A 75 -10.08 -3.08 4.20
CA GLY A 75 -9.05 -4.04 3.89
C GLY A 75 -9.64 -5.28 3.22
N VAL A 76 -8.78 -6.16 2.79
CA VAL A 76 -9.13 -7.45 2.20
C VAL A 76 -8.25 -8.53 2.79
N ILE A 77 -8.86 -9.68 3.11
CA ILE A 77 -8.13 -10.91 3.39
C ILE A 77 -8.09 -11.68 2.06
N LEU A 78 -6.89 -11.95 1.59
CA LEU A 78 -6.65 -12.61 0.30
C LEU A 78 -6.49 -14.12 0.46
N LYS A 79 -5.94 -14.55 1.59
CA LYS A 79 -5.74 -15.96 1.95
C LYS A 79 -5.90 -16.12 3.46
N SER A 80 -6.54 -17.18 3.90
CA SER A 80 -6.56 -17.60 5.30
C SER A 80 -6.58 -19.11 5.42
N SER A 81 -5.75 -19.65 6.34
CA SER A 81 -5.73 -21.08 6.64
C SER A 81 -5.40 -21.27 8.13
N PRO A 82 -6.34 -21.63 8.99
CA PRO A 82 -7.76 -21.91 8.68
C PRO A 82 -8.56 -20.66 8.30
N ASP A 83 -9.78 -20.88 7.81
CA ASP A 83 -10.69 -19.80 7.45
C ASP A 83 -11.02 -18.92 8.65
N ILE A 84 -11.11 -17.61 8.40
CA ILE A 84 -11.50 -16.61 9.38
C ILE A 84 -12.96 -16.26 9.16
N GLU A 85 -13.77 -16.32 10.22
CA GLU A 85 -15.15 -15.88 10.15
C GLU A 85 -15.24 -14.38 9.83
N PRO A 86 -16.07 -13.99 8.83
CA PRO A 86 -16.25 -12.59 8.49
C PRO A 86 -16.80 -11.77 9.65
N LEU A 87 -16.23 -10.61 9.89
CA LEU A 87 -16.80 -9.65 10.83
C LEU A 87 -18.14 -9.13 10.31
N THR A 88 -19.15 -9.16 11.16
CA THR A 88 -20.52 -8.75 10.82
C THR A 88 -20.88 -7.36 11.34
N ARG A 89 -20.16 -6.88 12.38
CA ARG A 89 -20.36 -5.54 12.92
C ARG A 89 -19.84 -4.50 11.93
N LEU A 90 -20.65 -3.49 11.61
CA LEU A 90 -20.30 -2.42 10.69
C LEU A 90 -20.05 -1.11 11.43
N ASN A 91 -19.16 -0.28 10.90
CA ASN A 91 -18.98 1.10 11.32
C ASN A 91 -19.34 2.04 10.17
N MET A 92 -20.61 2.42 10.11
CA MET A 92 -21.13 3.29 9.05
C MET A 92 -20.59 4.72 9.16
N ASP A 93 -20.28 5.19 10.37
CA ASP A 93 -19.70 6.52 10.57
C ASP A 93 -18.25 6.58 10.05
N TYR A 94 -17.48 5.50 10.24
CA TYR A 94 -16.16 5.36 9.63
C TYR A 94 -16.24 5.40 8.10
N GLU A 95 -17.08 4.56 7.49
CA GLU A 95 -17.24 4.53 6.03
C GLU A 95 -17.65 5.89 5.48
N LYS A 96 -18.63 6.56 6.11
CA LYS A 96 -19.07 7.90 5.74
C LYS A 96 -17.92 8.91 5.82
N THR A 97 -17.16 8.89 6.91
CA THR A 97 -16.03 9.82 7.12
C THR A 97 -14.94 9.62 6.08
N VAL A 98 -14.60 8.37 5.75
CA VAL A 98 -13.65 8.05 4.67
C VAL A 98 -14.17 8.53 3.32
N HIS A 99 -15.44 8.32 3.01
CA HIS A 99 -16.05 8.80 1.77
C HIS A 99 -16.02 10.33 1.65
N GLU A 100 -16.30 11.05 2.73
CA GLU A 100 -16.20 12.51 2.77
C GLU A 100 -14.76 12.98 2.56
N ALA A 101 -13.78 12.31 3.19
CA ALA A 101 -12.36 12.60 3.00
C ALA A 101 -11.93 12.43 1.53
N MET A 102 -12.34 11.32 0.92
CA MET A 102 -12.04 11.02 -0.49
C MET A 102 -12.67 12.02 -1.45
N SER A 103 -13.92 12.40 -1.22
CA SER A 103 -14.61 13.41 -2.01
C SER A 103 -13.93 14.76 -1.90
N ALA A 104 -13.59 15.20 -0.68
CA ALA A 104 -12.88 16.44 -0.45
C ALA A 104 -11.48 16.44 -1.10
N LYS A 105 -10.76 15.32 -1.04
CA LYS A 105 -9.46 15.15 -1.71
C LYS A 105 -9.60 15.20 -3.24
N LYS A 106 -10.62 14.55 -3.80
CA LYS A 106 -10.89 14.57 -5.23
C LYS A 106 -11.20 16.00 -5.73
N GLU A 107 -12.05 16.74 -5.00
CA GLU A 107 -12.37 18.13 -5.32
C GLU A 107 -11.12 19.02 -5.26
N TYR A 108 -10.27 18.84 -4.23
CA TYR A 108 -9.01 19.57 -4.09
C TYR A 108 -8.05 19.30 -5.25
N ILE A 109 -7.82 18.02 -5.60
CA ILE A 109 -6.86 17.65 -6.66
C ILE A 109 -7.38 18.03 -8.04
N ARG A 110 -8.65 17.73 -8.36
CA ARG A 110 -9.20 17.91 -9.71
C ARG A 110 -9.62 19.33 -9.99
N ASP A 111 -10.27 19.97 -9.03
CA ASP A 111 -10.99 21.21 -9.25
C ASP A 111 -10.33 22.40 -8.52
N GLY A 112 -9.25 22.18 -7.78
CA GLY A 112 -8.59 23.19 -6.95
C GLY A 112 -9.50 23.75 -5.82
N LYS A 113 -10.56 23.02 -5.46
CA LYS A 113 -11.55 23.47 -4.49
C LYS A 113 -11.31 22.86 -3.11
N GLY A 114 -11.65 23.63 -2.07
CA GLY A 114 -11.45 23.21 -0.68
C GLY A 114 -10.01 23.38 -0.22
N SER A 115 -9.60 22.64 0.81
CA SER A 115 -8.25 22.71 1.36
C SER A 115 -7.70 21.34 1.68
N LYS A 116 -6.37 21.24 1.69
CA LYS A 116 -5.63 20.02 2.06
C LYS A 116 -5.92 19.63 3.52
N GLU A 117 -6.02 20.60 4.40
CA GLU A 117 -6.29 20.40 5.82
C GLU A 117 -7.64 19.72 6.06
N ARG A 118 -8.65 20.06 5.25
CA ARG A 118 -9.99 19.47 5.37
C ARG A 118 -9.97 17.96 5.16
N PHE A 119 -9.42 17.47 4.05
CA PHE A 119 -9.42 16.03 3.81
C PHE A 119 -8.44 15.27 4.71
N LEU A 120 -7.32 15.88 5.13
CA LEU A 120 -6.41 15.28 6.10
C LEU A 120 -7.06 15.15 7.47
N SER A 121 -7.80 16.17 7.95
CA SER A 121 -8.55 16.10 9.21
C SER A 121 -9.61 14.99 9.19
N LEU A 122 -10.30 14.80 8.07
CA LEU A 122 -11.26 13.72 7.92
C LEU A 122 -10.60 12.34 7.93
N TYR A 123 -9.44 12.18 7.29
CA TYR A 123 -8.67 10.93 7.37
C TYR A 123 -8.20 10.64 8.80
N ASN A 124 -7.66 11.64 9.51
CA ASN A 124 -7.24 11.48 10.90
C ASN A 124 -8.41 11.05 11.79
N LYS A 125 -9.58 11.69 11.62
CA LYS A 125 -10.79 11.29 12.34
C LYS A 125 -11.19 9.84 12.05
N ALA A 126 -11.07 9.38 10.80
CA ALA A 126 -11.36 7.99 10.44
C ALA A 126 -10.35 7.01 11.07
N GLU A 127 -9.06 7.34 11.12
CA GLU A 127 -8.06 6.52 11.83
C GLU A 127 -8.37 6.44 13.32
N GLU A 128 -8.69 7.56 13.98
CA GLU A 128 -9.08 7.60 15.41
C GLU A 128 -10.29 6.69 15.70
N MET A 129 -11.25 6.60 14.77
CA MET A 129 -12.39 5.67 14.92
C MET A 129 -11.97 4.20 14.88
N LEU A 130 -10.95 3.84 14.10
CA LEU A 130 -10.42 2.47 14.07
C LEU A 130 -9.60 2.17 15.32
N ASP A 131 -8.74 3.10 15.72
CA ASP A 131 -7.88 2.95 16.89
C ASP A 131 -8.66 2.85 18.20
N SER A 132 -9.84 3.49 18.26
CA SER A 132 -10.70 3.44 19.44
C SER A 132 -11.44 2.12 19.64
N ASP A 133 -11.47 1.24 18.63
CA ASP A 133 -12.18 -0.03 18.72
C ASP A 133 -11.40 -1.18 18.05
N PRO A 134 -10.55 -1.86 18.83
CA PRO A 134 -9.67 -2.92 18.34
C PRO A 134 -10.42 -4.20 17.89
N ALA A 135 -11.72 -4.32 18.19
CA ALA A 135 -12.49 -5.49 17.78
C ALA A 135 -12.75 -5.57 16.27
N GLY A 136 -12.42 -4.49 15.54
CA GLY A 136 -12.56 -4.44 14.08
C GLY A 136 -14.00 -4.39 13.58
N TYR A 137 -14.12 -4.16 12.28
CA TYR A 137 -15.40 -4.03 11.60
C TYR A 137 -15.39 -4.78 10.27
N GLY A 138 -16.53 -5.35 9.91
CA GLY A 138 -16.78 -5.85 8.57
C GLY A 138 -16.97 -4.70 7.57
N ILE A 139 -16.86 -5.03 6.30
CA ILE A 139 -17.12 -4.10 5.20
C ILE A 139 -18.60 -4.10 4.84
N SER A 140 -19.18 -2.93 4.55
CA SER A 140 -20.58 -2.82 4.16
C SER A 140 -20.86 -3.47 2.79
N LYS A 141 -22.13 -3.77 2.54
CA LYS A 141 -22.58 -4.29 1.24
C LYS A 141 -22.25 -3.32 0.11
N ASN A 142 -22.44 -2.02 0.34
CA ASN A 142 -22.15 -0.98 -0.66
C ASN A 142 -20.65 -0.93 -1.01
N ALA A 143 -19.76 -0.97 -0.01
CA ALA A 143 -18.33 -1.00 -0.25
C ALA A 143 -17.87 -2.28 -0.98
N LYS A 144 -18.50 -3.46 -0.66
CA LYS A 144 -18.27 -4.71 -1.40
C LYS A 144 -18.69 -4.61 -2.86
N GLU A 145 -19.84 -3.98 -3.15
CA GLU A 145 -20.30 -3.78 -4.51
C GLU A 145 -19.37 -2.83 -5.28
N GLN A 146 -18.95 -1.73 -4.68
CA GLN A 146 -17.98 -0.81 -5.30
C GLN A 146 -16.67 -1.52 -5.63
N PHE A 147 -16.19 -2.42 -4.76
CA PHE A 147 -14.99 -3.20 -5.01
C PHE A 147 -15.12 -4.13 -6.23
N ARG A 148 -16.27 -4.73 -6.45
CA ARG A 148 -16.52 -5.60 -7.62
C ARG A 148 -16.38 -4.89 -8.96
N TYR A 149 -16.63 -3.58 -8.99
CA TYR A 149 -16.53 -2.75 -10.20
C TYR A 149 -15.22 -1.99 -10.30
N PHE A 150 -14.32 -2.23 -9.32
CA PHE A 150 -13.03 -1.57 -9.33
C PHE A 150 -12.09 -2.26 -10.31
N ASP A 151 -11.62 -1.50 -11.30
CA ASP A 151 -10.75 -2.00 -12.37
C ASP A 151 -9.30 -2.13 -11.87
N LEU A 152 -8.99 -3.28 -11.29
CA LEU A 152 -7.67 -3.58 -10.74
C LEU A 152 -6.60 -3.62 -11.83
N ASP A 153 -6.92 -4.15 -13.00
CA ASP A 153 -5.98 -4.27 -14.12
C ASP A 153 -5.55 -2.89 -14.63
N ARG A 154 -6.51 -1.96 -14.75
CA ARG A 154 -6.21 -0.58 -15.11
C ARG A 154 -5.33 0.10 -14.06
N VAL A 155 -5.57 -0.13 -12.77
CA VAL A 155 -4.74 0.43 -11.70
C VAL A 155 -3.33 -0.14 -11.75
N ALA A 156 -3.19 -1.46 -11.89
CA ALA A 156 -1.92 -2.14 -12.01
C ALA A 156 -1.12 -1.61 -13.21
N GLY A 157 -1.73 -1.58 -14.40
CA GLY A 157 -1.10 -1.08 -15.62
C GLY A 157 -0.67 0.38 -15.51
N SER A 158 -1.52 1.25 -14.97
CA SER A 158 -1.18 2.66 -14.77
C SER A 158 0.00 2.85 -13.80
N ARG A 159 0.03 2.09 -12.70
CA ARG A 159 1.13 2.17 -11.74
C ARG A 159 2.44 1.68 -12.31
N LYS A 160 2.43 0.54 -13.01
CA LYS A 160 3.60 0.00 -13.69
C LYS A 160 4.14 0.99 -14.73
N SER A 161 3.27 1.55 -15.57
CA SER A 161 3.63 2.56 -16.57
C SER A 161 4.21 3.83 -15.95
N ASN A 162 3.59 4.37 -14.91
CA ASN A 162 4.09 5.56 -14.22
C ASN A 162 5.46 5.31 -13.56
N CYS A 163 5.65 4.15 -12.95
CA CYS A 163 6.92 3.78 -12.35
C CYS A 163 8.01 3.61 -13.43
N GLN A 164 7.70 3.00 -14.56
CA GLN A 164 8.62 2.85 -15.69
C GLN A 164 9.06 4.21 -16.24
N ILE A 165 8.12 5.17 -16.43
CA ILE A 165 8.46 6.53 -16.85
C ILE A 165 9.44 7.19 -15.88
N LEU A 166 9.26 6.99 -14.56
CA LEU A 166 10.17 7.53 -13.56
C LEU A 166 11.54 6.84 -13.61
N ALA A 167 11.56 5.51 -13.80
CA ALA A 167 12.80 4.73 -13.93
C ALA A 167 13.57 5.09 -15.19
N ASP A 168 12.91 5.26 -16.33
CA ASP A 168 13.54 5.66 -17.61
C ASP A 168 14.20 7.04 -17.53
N ASN A 169 13.78 7.88 -16.60
CA ASN A 169 14.34 9.21 -16.37
C ASN A 169 15.32 9.27 -15.18
N GLN A 170 15.88 8.13 -14.76
CA GLN A 170 16.76 8.05 -13.58
C GLN A 170 18.00 8.94 -13.67
N ASP A 171 18.55 9.18 -14.86
CA ASP A 171 19.71 10.06 -15.03
C ASP A 171 19.39 11.51 -14.68
N ILE A 172 18.17 11.97 -14.97
CA ILE A 172 17.70 13.30 -14.56
C ILE A 172 17.63 13.40 -13.04
N TRP A 173 17.18 12.34 -12.37
CA TRP A 173 17.13 12.29 -10.91
C TRP A 173 18.53 12.32 -10.32
N ARG A 174 19.45 11.50 -10.84
CA ARG A 174 20.86 11.44 -10.38
C ARG A 174 21.58 12.76 -10.55
N MET A 175 21.37 13.47 -11.67
CA MET A 175 21.94 14.82 -11.87
C MET A 175 21.46 15.82 -10.81
N LYS A 176 20.27 15.63 -10.26
CA LYS A 176 19.72 16.41 -9.15
C LYS A 176 20.11 15.85 -7.78
N GLY A 177 20.97 14.82 -7.71
CA GLY A 177 21.37 14.19 -6.47
C GLY A 177 20.29 13.38 -5.78
N ILE A 178 19.37 12.83 -6.55
CA ILE A 178 18.31 11.94 -6.12
C ILE A 178 18.58 10.56 -6.70
N GLU A 179 18.71 9.54 -5.85
CA GLU A 179 18.94 8.16 -6.28
C GLU A 179 17.67 7.33 -6.19
N PRO A 180 17.19 6.75 -7.29
CA PRO A 180 16.14 5.73 -7.24
C PRO A 180 16.60 4.51 -6.43
N VAL A 181 15.73 3.99 -5.56
CA VAL A 181 16.03 2.75 -4.80
C VAL A 181 15.99 1.53 -5.71
N CYS A 182 15.09 1.54 -6.70
CA CYS A 182 14.96 0.51 -7.71
C CYS A 182 14.92 1.18 -9.09
N ALA A 183 15.87 0.84 -9.94
CA ALA A 183 15.95 1.37 -11.31
C ALA A 183 15.20 0.49 -12.31
N ASP A 184 15.10 -0.82 -12.02
CA ASP A 184 14.47 -1.79 -12.89
C ASP A 184 13.33 -2.51 -12.15
N LEU A 185 12.18 -2.63 -12.81
CA LEU A 185 11.05 -3.40 -12.30
C LEU A 185 11.11 -4.83 -12.85
N SER A 186 10.91 -5.80 -11.98
CA SER A 186 10.64 -7.17 -12.40
C SER A 186 9.27 -7.28 -13.07
N GLU A 187 9.02 -8.31 -13.86
CA GLU A 187 7.78 -8.48 -14.60
C GLU A 187 6.54 -8.51 -13.68
N GLY A 188 6.66 -9.16 -12.52
CA GLY A 188 5.61 -9.30 -11.52
C GLY A 188 5.46 -8.10 -10.58
N ASP A 189 6.32 -7.08 -10.67
CA ASP A 189 6.27 -5.92 -9.78
C ASP A 189 5.16 -4.95 -10.17
N ILE A 190 4.29 -4.63 -9.22
CA ILE A 190 3.30 -3.56 -9.35
C ILE A 190 3.54 -2.57 -8.19
N PRO A 191 4.34 -1.53 -8.41
CA PRO A 191 4.77 -0.65 -7.33
C PRO A 191 3.64 0.24 -6.82
N LEU A 192 3.51 0.31 -5.49
CA LEU A 192 2.65 1.30 -4.85
C LEU A 192 3.31 2.67 -4.83
N PHE A 193 4.63 2.72 -4.66
CA PHE A 193 5.45 3.94 -4.61
C PHE A 193 6.70 3.78 -5.48
N PHE A 194 7.26 4.90 -5.90
CA PHE A 194 8.60 4.97 -6.48
C PHE A 194 9.56 5.55 -5.43
N PRO A 195 10.30 4.70 -4.70
CA PRO A 195 11.15 5.15 -3.61
C PRO A 195 12.44 5.78 -4.14
N VAL A 196 12.82 6.91 -3.54
CA VAL A 196 14.05 7.63 -3.88
C VAL A 196 14.81 8.04 -2.62
N ILE A 197 16.14 8.13 -2.72
CA ILE A 197 17.02 8.57 -1.67
C ILE A 197 17.56 9.95 -2.03
N PHE A 198 17.45 10.90 -1.11
CA PHE A 198 18.07 12.22 -1.20
C PHE A 198 19.42 12.22 -0.46
N ARG A 199 20.40 12.98 -0.93
CA ARG A 199 21.72 13.08 -0.29
C ARG A 199 21.66 13.56 1.15
N SER A 200 20.67 14.38 1.52
CA SER A 200 20.45 14.86 2.87
C SER A 200 18.99 15.26 3.09
N LYS A 201 18.60 15.41 4.38
CA LYS A 201 17.30 15.93 4.76
C LYS A 201 17.05 17.34 4.18
N ASP A 202 18.05 18.22 4.27
CA ASP A 202 17.95 19.58 3.72
C ASP A 202 17.76 19.58 2.21
N HIS A 203 18.40 18.64 1.49
CA HIS A 203 18.21 18.48 0.05
C HIS A 203 16.79 18.05 -0.27
N ARG A 204 16.26 17.07 0.47
CA ARG A 204 14.86 16.63 0.34
C ARG A 204 13.90 17.79 0.60
N ASP A 205 14.07 18.51 1.70
CA ASP A 205 13.14 19.55 2.12
C ASP A 205 13.16 20.78 1.17
N LYS A 206 14.29 21.02 0.50
CA LYS A 206 14.41 22.02 -0.58
C LYS A 206 13.88 21.54 -1.93
N GLY A 207 14.10 20.26 -2.26
CA GLY A 207 13.66 19.64 -3.52
C GLY A 207 12.16 19.36 -3.55
N VAL A 208 11.56 19.11 -2.37
CA VAL A 208 10.11 19.03 -2.13
C VAL A 208 9.60 20.41 -1.70
N GLY A 209 10.05 21.49 -2.34
CA GLY A 209 9.56 22.85 -2.07
C GLY A 209 8.02 22.91 -2.07
N LYS A 210 7.44 24.00 -1.59
CA LYS A 210 5.97 24.15 -1.45
C LYS A 210 5.17 23.70 -2.68
N GLU A 211 5.74 23.82 -3.88
CA GLU A 211 5.18 23.32 -5.14
C GLU A 211 5.31 21.79 -5.31
N GLY A 212 6.37 21.16 -4.80
CA GLY A 212 6.57 19.70 -4.87
C GLY A 212 5.73 18.92 -3.87
N ALA A 213 5.42 19.51 -2.72
CA ALA A 213 4.49 18.92 -1.76
C ALA A 213 3.04 18.95 -2.29
N GLU A 214 2.71 19.88 -3.16
CA GLU A 214 1.44 19.94 -3.88
C GLU A 214 1.41 18.96 -5.07
N GLY A 215 2.54 18.71 -5.73
CA GLY A 215 2.66 17.80 -6.89
C GLY A 215 2.80 16.31 -6.54
N ALA A 216 3.31 15.95 -5.37
CA ALA A 216 3.47 14.55 -4.96
C ALA A 216 2.12 13.84 -4.67
N GLY A 217 1.01 14.57 -4.71
CA GLY A 217 -0.34 14.02 -4.63
C GLY A 217 -1.07 13.94 -5.97
N GLN A 218 -0.48 14.42 -7.06
CA GLN A 218 -1.05 14.30 -8.39
C GLN A 218 -0.70 12.91 -8.96
N ALA A 219 -1.58 11.94 -8.70
CA ALA A 219 -1.70 10.82 -9.61
C ALA A 219 -2.06 11.44 -10.97
N LEU A 220 -1.18 11.32 -11.94
CA LEU A 220 -1.47 11.61 -13.35
C LEU A 220 -2.72 10.82 -13.77
N PRO A 221 -3.52 11.36 -14.68
CA PRO A 221 -4.84 10.87 -15.03
C PRO A 221 -4.87 9.42 -15.49
#